data_a50cb7c570c87812cd3af00e28ee1cf7
#
_entry.id   a50cb7c570c87812cd3af00e28ee1cf7
#
_cell.length_a   1.000
_cell.length_b   1.000
_cell.length_c   1.000
_cell.angle_alpha   90.00
_cell.angle_beta   90.00
_cell.angle_gamma   90.00
#
_symmetry.space_group_name_H-M   'P 1'
#
loop_
_entity.id
_entity.type
_entity.pdbx_description
1 polymer ?
#
loop_
_entity_poly.entity_id
_entity_poly.type
_entity_poly.pdbx_seq_one_letter_code
_entity_poly.pdbx_strand_id
1 'polypeptide(L)'
;MTRILRAVSALAALPLLALAGSVAHAQTKKVVHSEADLPRFNYPVPGTATQLLTSDDATFNLFADKVRHDVDSVLDNYDIQDHATLRDLLGVKLDLELLAGQNQQALATIDQLRAVQDKPDAKLMSGLLATAMIDAQKQTGQTAGDAYDAVFRKAYAAELKPLPWTVVSEDMKQMKSSVQIITPALILGSVQAGVEPAVAKSHQLSNDLAWGLIDARVTLKRILPLQKAMLDDLADEVAANNVAKPDIWAARNVVLTPADHLTPVRVAIWDSGTDLSLFPGRVYTVPHPRPGEDPHDIAFDLRGFPSHGYLYPMDAQQKAEFPQMIDDLQGFADLQESIDSPDALALRKQLTSMKPAQVPDFLQNIEFYAIISHGTHVAGIAAQGNPAIRLAVGRITFDWHNVPLPPSTAMSERDAKDDRAYVDWFKANHIRVVNMSWGGTPQDDELALEKNGMGRNAADRKAIAAKLFAIERKGLYDAIQSAPNILFICAAGNSDNNSTFSQTIPSSFVLSNLLTVGAVDQAGDEASFTSYGPTVKVDADGYEVQSVVPGGARVRMSGTSMASPNTVNLAAKLIALDPKLTPEQTIRLIEEGATPSKDGRRHNIDEQRSVELLRQIMTQ
;
A
#
# COMPACT_ATOMS: atom_id res chain seq x y z
N MET A 1 -3.95 -2.97 -4.52
CA MET A 1 -4.10 -2.60 -5.94
C MET A 1 -5.01 -1.39 -6.21
N THR A 2 -5.43 -0.64 -5.20
CA THR A 2 -6.41 0.44 -5.34
C THR A 2 -5.79 1.85 -5.52
N ARG A 3 -4.51 1.97 -5.91
CA ARG A 3 -3.84 3.27 -6.15
C ARG A 3 -2.89 3.21 -7.35
N ILE A 4 -3.40 2.95 -8.55
CA ILE A 4 -2.57 2.94 -9.77
C ILE A 4 -2.34 4.34 -10.36
N LEU A 5 -2.89 5.41 -9.77
CA LEU A 5 -2.81 6.77 -10.33
C LEU A 5 -2.64 7.84 -9.25
N ARG A 6 -1.52 7.88 -8.56
CA ARG A 6 -1.11 9.08 -7.82
C ARG A 6 0.40 9.20 -7.75
N ALA A 7 0.97 9.88 -8.72
CA ALA A 7 2.28 10.50 -8.59
C ALA A 7 2.28 11.71 -9.50
N VAL A 8 2.28 12.89 -8.95
CA VAL A 8 2.92 14.04 -9.56
C VAL A 8 2.82 15.26 -8.65
N SER A 9 3.92 15.82 -8.24
CA SER A 9 4.04 17.16 -7.68
C SER A 9 5.46 17.67 -7.42
N ALA A 10 5.89 18.90 -7.65
CA ALA A 10 6.76 19.75 -6.83
C ALA A 10 7.31 21.10 -7.34
N LEU A 11 7.53 22.06 -6.48
CA LEU A 11 8.47 23.18 -6.18
C LEU A 11 8.07 24.62 -6.61
N ALA A 12 8.36 25.71 -6.03
CA ALA A 12 9.12 26.34 -4.98
C ALA A 12 8.81 27.85 -4.81
N ALA A 13 8.96 28.33 -3.60
CA ALA A 13 9.43 29.55 -2.93
C ALA A 13 9.28 31.01 -3.49
N LEU A 14 8.54 31.84 -2.69
CA LEU A 14 8.70 33.21 -2.11
C LEU A 14 9.02 34.43 -3.01
N PRO A 15 8.51 35.69 -2.72
CA PRO A 15 8.57 36.32 -1.40
C PRO A 15 7.35 37.13 -0.93
N LEU A 16 7.40 37.51 0.35
CA LEU A 16 6.49 38.38 1.11
C LEU A 16 6.23 39.75 0.47
N LEU A 17 4.98 40.20 0.54
CA LEU A 17 4.62 41.63 0.65
C LEU A 17 3.41 41.78 1.56
N ALA A 18 3.61 42.44 2.66
CA ALA A 18 2.60 42.79 3.62
C ALA A 18 1.75 43.98 3.08
N LEU A 19 0.44 43.87 3.18
CA LEU A 19 -0.45 45.03 3.20
C LEU A 19 -1.62 44.77 4.18
N ALA A 20 -1.75 45.67 5.11
CA ALA A 20 -2.72 45.66 6.19
C ALA A 20 -4.14 45.99 5.72
N GLY A 21 -5.14 45.40 6.41
CA GLY A 21 -6.43 46.02 6.55
C GLY A 21 -7.62 45.18 6.18
N SER A 22 -8.07 44.35 7.10
CA SER A 22 -9.46 44.16 7.56
C SER A 22 -9.47 43.04 8.58
N VAL A 23 -9.89 43.35 9.82
CA VAL A 23 -10.11 42.36 10.87
C VAL A 23 -11.36 41.57 10.50
N ALA A 24 -11.22 40.62 9.60
CA ALA A 24 -12.14 39.50 9.53
C ALA A 24 -11.87 38.68 10.80
N HIS A 25 -12.87 38.33 11.56
CA HIS A 25 -12.78 37.33 12.60
C HIS A 25 -12.32 36.04 11.89
N ALA A 26 -11.04 35.71 12.02
CA ALA A 26 -10.54 34.43 11.57
C ALA A 26 -11.28 33.38 12.42
N GLN A 27 -12.23 32.70 11.80
CA GLN A 27 -12.87 31.54 12.40
C GLN A 27 -11.75 30.54 12.67
N THR A 28 -11.49 30.22 13.95
CA THR A 28 -10.44 29.28 14.30
C THR A 28 -10.76 27.94 13.66
N LYS A 29 -9.89 27.45 12.79
CA LYS A 29 -10.04 26.16 12.13
C LYS A 29 -10.18 25.06 13.20
N LYS A 30 -11.02 24.06 12.93
CA LYS A 30 -11.17 22.90 13.78
C LYS A 30 -9.94 22.01 13.64
N VAL A 31 -9.20 21.78 14.73
CA VAL A 31 -8.02 20.90 14.74
C VAL A 31 -8.42 19.45 14.47
N VAL A 32 -7.67 18.78 13.61
CA VAL A 32 -7.84 17.38 13.23
C VAL A 32 -6.74 16.55 13.86
N HIS A 33 -7.09 15.60 14.72
CA HIS A 33 -6.15 14.72 15.42
C HIS A 33 -6.05 13.33 14.78
N SER A 34 -7.08 12.94 14.06
CA SER A 34 -7.16 11.69 13.32
C SER A 34 -8.08 11.83 12.11
N GLU A 35 -8.04 10.92 11.19
CA GLU A 35 -8.96 10.90 10.05
C GLU A 35 -10.43 10.79 10.48
N ALA A 36 -10.69 10.25 11.66
CA ALA A 36 -12.02 10.20 12.25
C ALA A 36 -12.61 11.59 12.58
N ASP A 37 -11.81 12.65 12.64
CA ASP A 37 -12.31 14.02 12.87
C ASP A 37 -12.83 14.71 11.61
N LEU A 38 -12.47 14.19 10.42
CA LEU A 38 -12.85 14.77 9.13
C LEU A 38 -14.32 14.47 8.80
N PRO A 39 -15.04 15.40 8.15
CA PRO A 39 -16.41 15.19 7.73
C PRO A 39 -16.49 14.11 6.63
N ARG A 40 -17.67 13.54 6.45
CA ARG A 40 -18.00 12.65 5.34
C ARG A 40 -19.16 13.26 4.55
N PHE A 41 -19.04 13.25 3.24
CA PHE A 41 -20.00 13.82 2.31
C PHE A 41 -20.69 12.75 1.48
N ASN A 42 -21.81 13.12 0.85
CA ASN A 42 -22.54 12.26 -0.05
C ASN A 42 -22.89 13.01 -1.32
N TYR A 43 -22.65 12.35 -2.44
CA TYR A 43 -22.89 12.89 -3.77
C TYR A 43 -23.91 12.03 -4.52
N PRO A 44 -25.13 12.53 -4.78
CA PRO A 44 -26.12 11.81 -5.58
C PRO A 44 -25.61 11.56 -6.99
N VAL A 45 -25.77 10.33 -7.47
CA VAL A 45 -25.42 9.90 -8.82
C VAL A 45 -26.71 9.46 -9.54
N PRO A 46 -27.25 10.26 -10.44
CA PRO A 46 -28.38 9.84 -11.28
C PRO A 46 -27.88 8.84 -12.36
N GLY A 47 -28.43 7.64 -12.34
CA GLY A 47 -28.01 6.56 -13.22
C GLY A 47 -26.83 5.76 -12.66
N THR A 48 -25.85 5.42 -13.52
CA THR A 48 -24.67 4.64 -13.14
C THR A 48 -23.43 5.54 -12.99
N ALA A 49 -22.43 5.08 -12.24
CA ALA A 49 -21.14 5.77 -12.15
C ALA A 49 -20.47 5.90 -13.53
N THR A 50 -20.55 4.85 -14.35
CA THR A 50 -20.03 4.86 -15.72
C THR A 50 -20.75 5.87 -16.62
N GLN A 51 -22.08 6.01 -16.49
CA GLN A 51 -22.83 7.03 -17.22
C GLN A 51 -22.43 8.46 -16.80
N LEU A 52 -22.26 8.69 -15.50
CA LEU A 52 -21.78 9.99 -15.02
C LEU A 52 -20.36 10.27 -15.50
N LEU A 53 -19.45 9.32 -15.38
CA LEU A 53 -18.06 9.45 -15.84
C LEU A 53 -17.96 9.81 -17.31
N THR A 54 -18.82 9.24 -18.16
CA THR A 54 -18.79 9.43 -19.63
C THR A 54 -19.77 10.51 -20.13
N SER A 55 -20.51 11.17 -19.25
CA SER A 55 -21.44 12.25 -19.60
C SER A 55 -20.74 13.46 -20.24
N ASP A 56 -21.52 14.36 -20.82
CA ASP A 56 -20.98 15.64 -21.26
C ASP A 56 -20.42 16.47 -20.10
N ASP A 57 -19.59 17.45 -20.43
CA ASP A 57 -18.88 18.25 -19.42
C ASP A 57 -19.86 19.07 -18.55
N ALA A 58 -20.99 19.54 -19.10
CA ALA A 58 -21.97 20.27 -18.32
C ALA A 58 -22.62 19.41 -17.25
N THR A 59 -22.99 18.17 -17.58
CA THR A 59 -23.56 17.21 -16.64
C THR A 59 -22.53 16.79 -15.58
N PHE A 60 -21.29 16.48 -15.98
CA PHE A 60 -20.24 16.11 -15.02
C PHE A 60 -19.86 17.25 -14.08
N ASN A 61 -19.82 18.48 -14.59
CA ASN A 61 -19.47 19.66 -13.80
C ASN A 61 -20.46 19.91 -12.65
N LEU A 62 -21.75 19.59 -12.81
CA LEU A 62 -22.72 19.68 -11.69
C LEU A 62 -22.36 18.76 -10.50
N PHE A 63 -21.75 17.62 -10.79
CA PHE A 63 -21.20 16.72 -9.78
C PHE A 63 -19.88 17.26 -9.22
N ALA A 64 -18.96 17.63 -10.11
CA ALA A 64 -17.62 18.12 -9.76
C ALA A 64 -17.68 19.39 -8.89
N ASP A 65 -18.61 20.31 -9.15
CA ASP A 65 -18.78 21.52 -8.35
C ASP A 65 -19.21 21.25 -6.90
N LYS A 66 -20.01 20.21 -6.67
CA LYS A 66 -20.36 19.79 -5.30
C LYS A 66 -19.14 19.24 -4.56
N VAL A 67 -18.35 18.37 -5.25
CA VAL A 67 -17.11 17.83 -4.70
C VAL A 67 -16.14 18.97 -4.36
N ARG A 68 -15.99 19.94 -5.27
CA ARG A 68 -15.14 21.12 -5.08
C ARG A 68 -15.56 21.92 -3.85
N HIS A 69 -16.84 22.22 -3.72
CA HIS A 69 -17.36 22.97 -2.57
C HIS A 69 -16.98 22.31 -1.25
N ASP A 70 -17.11 20.99 -1.15
CA ASP A 70 -16.84 20.26 0.06
C ASP A 70 -15.32 20.13 0.33
N VAL A 71 -14.49 19.92 -0.69
CA VAL A 71 -13.02 19.93 -0.58
C VAL A 71 -12.53 21.30 -0.09
N ASP A 72 -12.99 22.38 -0.72
CA ASP A 72 -12.64 23.75 -0.31
C ASP A 72 -13.11 24.02 1.13
N SER A 73 -14.33 23.57 1.49
CA SER A 73 -14.86 23.71 2.86
C SER A 73 -14.00 22.99 3.89
N VAL A 74 -13.46 21.80 3.56
CA VAL A 74 -12.55 21.08 4.48
C VAL A 74 -11.24 21.84 4.63
N LEU A 75 -10.63 22.26 3.51
CA LEU A 75 -9.37 23.01 3.54
C LEU A 75 -9.49 24.35 4.27
N ASP A 76 -10.65 25.01 4.20
CA ASP A 76 -10.88 26.31 4.82
C ASP A 76 -11.22 26.22 6.32
N ASN A 77 -11.92 25.19 6.75
CA ASN A 77 -12.47 25.11 8.10
C ASN A 77 -11.72 24.17 9.06
N TYR A 78 -10.82 23.31 8.54
CA TYR A 78 -10.09 22.34 9.35
C TYR A 78 -8.59 22.62 9.35
N ASP A 79 -7.97 22.51 10.52
CA ASP A 79 -6.52 22.57 10.71
C ASP A 79 -5.98 21.13 10.68
N ILE A 80 -5.51 20.74 9.50
CA ILE A 80 -5.04 19.38 9.21
C ILE A 80 -3.51 19.40 9.22
N GLN A 81 -2.91 18.73 10.21
CA GLN A 81 -1.47 18.61 10.33
C GLN A 81 -0.92 17.37 9.62
N ASP A 82 -1.79 16.42 9.25
CA ASP A 82 -1.40 15.23 8.51
C ASP A 82 -1.18 15.55 7.03
N HIS A 83 0.08 15.41 6.58
CA HIS A 83 0.46 15.75 5.22
C HIS A 83 -0.17 14.81 4.19
N ALA A 84 -0.40 13.53 4.52
CA ALA A 84 -1.05 12.60 3.60
C ALA A 84 -2.49 13.04 3.27
N THR A 85 -3.25 13.39 4.30
CA THR A 85 -4.61 13.95 4.13
C THR A 85 -4.61 15.24 3.33
N LEU A 86 -3.66 16.14 3.57
CA LEU A 86 -3.52 17.38 2.79
C LEU A 86 -3.18 17.08 1.34
N ARG A 87 -2.28 16.12 1.07
CA ARG A 87 -1.95 15.69 -0.32
C ARG A 87 -3.19 15.17 -1.04
N ASP A 88 -4.00 14.36 -0.38
CA ASP A 88 -5.22 13.80 -0.98
C ASP A 88 -6.23 14.91 -1.33
N LEU A 89 -6.50 15.83 -0.40
CA LEU A 89 -7.42 16.97 -0.63
C LEU A 89 -6.91 17.92 -1.72
N LEU A 90 -5.63 18.27 -1.69
CA LEU A 90 -5.02 19.14 -2.70
C LEU A 90 -4.91 18.45 -4.07
N GLY A 91 -4.72 17.14 -4.11
CA GLY A 91 -4.75 16.35 -5.35
C GLY A 91 -6.11 16.42 -6.03
N VAL A 92 -7.18 16.15 -5.28
CA VAL A 92 -8.55 16.29 -5.81
C VAL A 92 -8.87 17.73 -6.22
N LYS A 93 -8.41 18.72 -5.43
CA LYS A 93 -8.56 20.14 -5.79
C LYS A 93 -7.87 20.46 -7.12
N LEU A 94 -6.65 20.00 -7.32
CA LEU A 94 -5.91 20.16 -8.58
C LEU A 94 -6.67 19.53 -9.76
N ASP A 95 -7.18 18.32 -9.61
CA ASP A 95 -7.96 17.63 -10.63
C ASP A 95 -9.20 18.43 -11.04
N LEU A 96 -9.93 18.97 -10.05
CA LEU A 96 -11.10 19.81 -10.26
C LEU A 96 -10.75 21.13 -10.96
N GLU A 97 -9.62 21.74 -10.62
CA GLU A 97 -9.12 22.97 -11.25
C GLU A 97 -8.69 22.73 -12.71
N LEU A 98 -8.04 21.58 -12.99
CA LEU A 98 -7.68 21.17 -14.34
C LEU A 98 -8.91 20.90 -15.23
N LEU A 99 -9.94 20.25 -14.69
CA LEU A 99 -11.21 20.01 -15.40
C LEU A 99 -11.92 21.33 -15.72
N ALA A 100 -11.87 22.29 -14.81
CA ALA A 100 -12.49 23.61 -14.99
C ALA A 100 -11.65 24.60 -15.80
N GLY A 101 -10.41 24.24 -16.19
CA GLY A 101 -9.49 25.15 -16.89
C GLY A 101 -8.99 26.30 -16.02
N GLN A 102 -9.01 26.16 -14.70
CA GLN A 102 -8.57 27.15 -13.71
C GLN A 102 -7.04 27.12 -13.54
N ASN A 103 -6.31 27.39 -14.61
CA ASN A 103 -4.87 27.16 -14.68
C ASN A 103 -4.05 27.91 -13.62
N GLN A 104 -4.45 29.13 -13.25
CA GLN A 104 -3.72 29.91 -12.23
C GLN A 104 -3.91 29.31 -10.84
N GLN A 105 -5.12 28.86 -10.52
CA GLN A 105 -5.43 28.17 -9.28
C GLN A 105 -4.68 26.82 -9.23
N ALA A 106 -4.70 26.05 -10.32
CA ALA A 106 -3.99 24.78 -10.42
C ALA A 106 -2.48 24.92 -10.13
N LEU A 107 -1.83 25.96 -10.68
CA LEU A 107 -0.42 26.23 -10.36
C LEU A 107 -0.21 26.56 -8.87
N ALA A 108 -1.11 27.34 -8.26
CA ALA A 108 -1.03 27.64 -6.83
C ALA A 108 -1.28 26.39 -5.96
N THR A 109 -2.19 25.50 -6.38
CA THR A 109 -2.43 24.21 -5.71
C THR A 109 -1.25 23.27 -5.87
N ILE A 110 -0.56 23.27 -7.00
CA ILE A 110 0.71 22.54 -7.20
C ILE A 110 1.75 23.01 -6.20
N ASP A 111 1.91 24.32 -5.99
CA ASP A 111 2.88 24.83 -4.99
C ASP A 111 2.52 24.41 -3.56
N GLN A 112 1.24 24.35 -3.21
CA GLN A 112 0.78 23.84 -1.92
C GLN A 112 1.04 22.35 -1.77
N LEU A 113 0.73 21.56 -2.78
CA LEU A 113 1.08 20.14 -2.83
C LEU A 113 2.58 19.95 -2.57
N ARG A 114 3.39 20.75 -3.22
CA ARG A 114 4.84 20.78 -3.10
C ARG A 114 5.33 21.04 -1.68
N ALA A 115 4.66 21.87 -0.97
CA ALA A 115 5.01 22.22 0.39
C ALA A 115 4.73 21.09 1.40
N VAL A 116 3.74 20.23 1.11
CA VAL A 116 3.32 19.12 1.99
C VAL A 116 3.89 17.76 1.59
N GLN A 117 4.80 17.71 0.61
CA GLN A 117 5.52 16.48 0.29
C GLN A 117 6.68 16.26 1.24
N ASP A 118 6.69 15.11 1.88
CA ASP A 118 7.75 14.71 2.83
C ASP A 118 8.89 13.96 2.13
N LYS A 119 8.60 13.22 1.07
CA LYS A 119 9.57 12.42 0.31
C LYS A 119 10.23 13.26 -0.79
N PRO A 120 11.57 13.15 -0.97
CA PRO A 120 12.29 13.94 -1.97
C PRO A 120 11.86 13.69 -3.41
N ASP A 121 11.60 12.44 -3.78
CA ASP A 121 11.09 12.00 -5.07
C ASP A 121 9.71 12.60 -5.35
N ALA A 122 8.75 12.38 -4.46
CA ALA A 122 7.41 12.94 -4.55
C ALA A 122 7.45 14.47 -4.65
N LYS A 123 8.35 15.13 -3.94
CA LYS A 123 8.54 16.57 -4.03
C LYS A 123 9.03 17.04 -5.39
N LEU A 124 9.92 16.29 -6.02
CA LEU A 124 10.46 16.59 -7.35
C LEU A 124 9.46 16.27 -8.46
N MET A 125 8.70 15.21 -8.32
CA MET A 125 7.75 14.75 -9.34
C MET A 125 6.42 15.53 -9.35
N SER A 126 6.14 16.33 -8.29
CA SER A 126 4.86 17.03 -8.07
C SER A 126 4.51 18.11 -9.12
N GLY A 127 3.37 18.00 -9.84
CA GLY A 127 2.82 19.01 -10.79
C GLY A 127 3.48 19.04 -12.16
N LEU A 128 4.50 18.20 -12.44
CA LEU A 128 5.21 18.22 -13.72
C LEU A 128 4.25 18.05 -14.90
N LEU A 129 3.42 17.02 -14.85
CA LEU A 129 2.42 16.76 -15.89
C LEU A 129 1.42 17.92 -16.02
N ALA A 130 0.85 18.35 -14.90
CA ALA A 130 -0.12 19.44 -14.87
C ALA A 130 0.50 20.77 -15.33
N THR A 131 1.74 21.07 -14.93
CA THR A 131 2.49 22.26 -15.39
C THR A 131 2.69 22.23 -16.88
N ALA A 132 3.14 21.11 -17.45
CA ALA A 132 3.31 20.94 -18.89
C ALA A 132 1.99 21.10 -19.67
N MET A 133 0.89 20.54 -19.13
CA MET A 133 -0.45 20.70 -19.72
C MET A 133 -0.92 22.16 -19.70
N ILE A 134 -0.70 22.87 -18.60
CA ILE A 134 -1.06 24.29 -18.45
C ILE A 134 -0.23 25.15 -19.40
N ASP A 135 1.07 24.89 -19.49
CA ASP A 135 1.97 25.63 -20.40
C ASP A 135 1.60 25.41 -21.87
N ALA A 136 1.26 24.18 -22.24
CA ALA A 136 0.78 23.89 -23.59
C ALA A 136 -0.55 24.62 -23.89
N GLN A 137 -1.48 24.60 -22.96
CA GLN A 137 -2.75 25.34 -23.11
C GLN A 137 -2.53 26.85 -23.20
N LYS A 138 -1.64 27.41 -22.40
CA LYS A 138 -1.30 28.84 -22.40
C LYS A 138 -0.70 29.29 -23.75
N GLN A 139 0.15 28.46 -24.34
CA GLN A 139 0.82 28.80 -25.61
C GLN A 139 -0.08 28.59 -26.82
N THR A 140 -0.96 27.60 -26.81
CA THR A 140 -1.76 27.21 -27.98
C THR A 140 -3.20 27.70 -27.91
N GLY A 141 -3.71 28.04 -26.72
CA GLY A 141 -5.14 28.31 -26.49
C GLY A 141 -6.01 27.05 -26.60
N GLN A 142 -5.40 25.86 -26.71
CA GLN A 142 -6.08 24.56 -26.90
C GLN A 142 -5.80 23.62 -25.76
N THR A 143 -6.63 22.58 -25.60
CA THR A 143 -6.47 21.51 -24.60
C THR A 143 -6.29 20.12 -25.22
N ALA A 144 -6.23 20.04 -26.55
CA ALA A 144 -6.00 18.84 -27.35
C ALA A 144 -5.63 19.20 -28.80
N GLY A 145 -5.11 18.22 -29.56
CA GLY A 145 -4.75 18.31 -30.97
C GLY A 145 -3.26 18.53 -31.21
N ASP A 146 -2.82 18.33 -32.46
CA ASP A 146 -1.40 18.24 -32.84
C ASP A 146 -0.54 19.41 -32.34
N ALA A 147 -1.05 20.65 -32.39
CA ALA A 147 -0.32 21.82 -31.91
C ALA A 147 -0.16 21.82 -30.40
N TYR A 148 -1.19 21.41 -29.66
CA TYR A 148 -1.15 21.25 -28.20
C TYR A 148 -0.19 20.12 -27.81
N ASP A 149 -0.29 18.97 -28.46
CA ASP A 149 0.54 17.79 -28.17
C ASP A 149 2.02 18.08 -28.41
N ALA A 150 2.36 18.81 -29.48
CA ALA A 150 3.74 19.18 -29.76
C ALA A 150 4.34 20.14 -28.71
N VAL A 151 3.55 21.11 -28.23
CA VAL A 151 3.99 22.03 -27.16
C VAL A 151 4.06 21.31 -25.83
N PHE A 152 3.06 20.47 -25.50
CA PHE A 152 3.04 19.65 -24.30
C PHE A 152 4.29 18.77 -24.22
N ARG A 153 4.59 18.02 -25.27
CA ARG A 153 5.77 17.14 -25.30
C ARG A 153 7.04 17.90 -24.99
N LYS A 154 7.24 19.06 -25.61
CA LYS A 154 8.42 19.90 -25.34
C LYS A 154 8.48 20.40 -23.89
N ALA A 155 7.33 20.81 -23.34
CA ALA A 155 7.25 21.28 -21.95
C ALA A 155 7.50 20.13 -20.98
N TYR A 156 6.88 18.96 -21.20
CA TYR A 156 7.01 17.80 -20.32
C TYR A 156 8.44 17.24 -20.30
N ALA A 157 9.07 17.09 -21.46
CA ALA A 157 10.48 16.72 -21.54
C ALA A 157 11.41 17.72 -20.83
N ALA A 158 11.08 19.02 -20.86
CA ALA A 158 11.85 20.04 -20.15
C ALA A 158 11.72 19.93 -18.61
N GLU A 159 10.56 19.49 -18.11
CA GLU A 159 10.33 19.21 -16.69
C GLU A 159 11.07 17.93 -16.23
N LEU A 160 11.07 16.87 -17.03
CA LEU A 160 11.67 15.58 -16.67
C LEU A 160 13.21 15.62 -16.68
N LYS A 161 13.81 16.20 -17.69
CA LYS A 161 15.24 16.16 -17.97
C LYS A 161 16.17 16.63 -16.83
N PRO A 162 15.86 17.67 -16.03
CA PRO A 162 16.75 18.14 -14.95
C PRO A 162 16.66 17.29 -13.69
N LEU A 163 15.75 16.30 -13.60
CA LEU A 163 15.52 15.56 -12.38
C LEU A 163 16.68 14.61 -12.05
N PRO A 164 17.10 14.53 -10.78
CA PRO A 164 18.15 13.62 -10.36
C PRO A 164 17.68 12.16 -10.40
N TRP A 165 18.11 11.41 -11.41
CA TRP A 165 17.70 10.02 -11.62
C TRP A 165 17.79 9.14 -10.39
N THR A 166 18.84 9.28 -9.60
CA THR A 166 19.04 8.52 -8.36
C THR A 166 17.96 8.72 -7.30
N VAL A 167 17.16 9.79 -7.43
CA VAL A 167 16.03 10.09 -6.53
C VAL A 167 14.70 9.67 -7.14
N VAL A 168 14.49 9.95 -8.44
CA VAL A 168 13.17 9.80 -9.08
C VAL A 168 13.01 8.55 -9.95
N SER A 169 14.02 7.66 -9.97
CA SER A 169 14.03 6.51 -10.89
C SER A 169 12.85 5.55 -10.71
N GLU A 170 12.44 5.31 -9.46
CA GLU A 170 11.30 4.45 -9.13
C GLU A 170 10.00 5.05 -9.68
N ASP A 171 9.73 6.32 -9.34
CA ASP A 171 8.53 7.03 -9.82
C ASP A 171 8.47 7.14 -11.34
N MET A 172 9.60 7.43 -11.99
CA MET A 172 9.68 7.51 -13.45
C MET A 172 9.34 6.17 -14.12
N LYS A 173 9.85 5.06 -13.60
CA LYS A 173 9.56 3.72 -14.10
C LYS A 173 8.10 3.34 -13.85
N GLN A 174 7.58 3.58 -12.65
CA GLN A 174 6.18 3.32 -12.29
C GLN A 174 5.22 4.17 -13.13
N MET A 175 5.55 5.45 -13.35
CA MET A 175 4.76 6.33 -14.20
C MET A 175 4.75 5.83 -15.65
N LYS A 176 5.92 5.47 -16.20
CA LYS A 176 6.01 4.84 -17.54
C LYS A 176 5.13 3.60 -17.63
N SER A 177 5.21 2.70 -16.65
CA SER A 177 4.40 1.49 -16.58
C SER A 177 2.91 1.81 -16.60
N SER A 178 2.48 2.72 -15.73
CA SER A 178 1.07 3.13 -15.62
C SER A 178 0.56 3.72 -16.94
N VAL A 179 1.31 4.64 -17.55
CA VAL A 179 0.97 5.24 -18.85
C VAL A 179 0.93 4.19 -19.96
N GLN A 180 1.80 3.17 -19.91
CA GLN A 180 1.92 2.15 -20.94
C GLN A 180 0.71 1.21 -21.02
N ILE A 181 0.05 0.94 -19.88
CA ILE A 181 -1.07 -0.02 -19.79
C ILE A 181 -2.45 0.65 -19.77
N ILE A 182 -2.53 1.95 -19.46
CA ILE A 182 -3.81 2.62 -19.29
C ILE A 182 -4.60 2.69 -20.59
N THR A 183 -5.89 2.33 -20.52
CA THR A 183 -6.84 2.42 -21.65
C THR A 183 -8.20 2.90 -21.16
N PRO A 184 -9.07 3.45 -22.03
CA PRO A 184 -10.44 3.74 -21.66
C PRO A 184 -11.17 2.54 -21.06
N ALA A 185 -10.90 1.34 -21.59
CA ALA A 185 -11.51 0.11 -21.11
C ALA A 185 -11.12 -0.23 -19.69
N LEU A 186 -9.83 -0.09 -19.33
CA LEU A 186 -9.36 -0.31 -17.97
C LEU A 186 -9.96 0.71 -17.00
N ILE A 187 -10.02 2.00 -17.36
CA ILE A 187 -10.62 3.04 -16.53
C ILE A 187 -12.11 2.74 -16.28
N LEU A 188 -12.87 2.49 -17.34
CA LEU A 188 -14.31 2.17 -17.22
C LEU A 188 -14.55 0.89 -16.44
N GLY A 189 -13.78 -0.15 -16.67
CA GLY A 189 -13.90 -1.41 -15.95
C GLY A 189 -13.49 -1.29 -14.48
N SER A 190 -12.49 -0.49 -14.14
CA SER A 190 -12.13 -0.20 -12.74
C SER A 190 -13.24 0.55 -12.01
N VAL A 191 -13.92 1.48 -12.69
CA VAL A 191 -15.12 2.14 -12.13
C VAL A 191 -16.26 1.14 -11.95
N GLN A 192 -16.44 0.21 -12.89
CA GLN A 192 -17.44 -0.88 -12.77
C GLN A 192 -17.13 -1.81 -11.57
N ALA A 193 -15.86 -2.10 -11.30
CA ALA A 193 -15.46 -2.95 -10.18
C ALA A 193 -15.53 -2.22 -8.83
N GLY A 194 -15.03 -0.99 -8.78
CA GLY A 194 -14.78 -0.26 -7.53
C GLY A 194 -15.89 0.69 -7.09
N VAL A 195 -16.60 1.31 -8.03
CA VAL A 195 -17.55 2.42 -7.76
C VAL A 195 -19.00 2.02 -8.01
N GLU A 196 -19.26 1.30 -9.13
CA GLU A 196 -20.61 0.94 -9.53
C GLU A 196 -21.40 0.15 -8.48
N PRO A 197 -20.81 -0.79 -7.69
CA PRO A 197 -21.55 -1.51 -6.65
C PRO A 197 -22.20 -0.58 -5.62
N ALA A 198 -21.52 0.50 -5.22
CA ALA A 198 -22.06 1.48 -4.28
C ALA A 198 -23.21 2.29 -4.90
N VAL A 199 -23.03 2.77 -6.14
CA VAL A 199 -24.05 3.52 -6.87
C VAL A 199 -25.30 2.66 -7.12
N ALA A 200 -25.11 1.41 -7.53
CA ALA A 200 -26.23 0.48 -7.80
C ALA A 200 -27.10 0.21 -6.56
N LYS A 201 -26.55 0.35 -5.35
CA LYS A 201 -27.25 0.11 -4.08
C LYS A 201 -27.88 1.37 -3.49
N SER A 202 -27.17 2.50 -3.56
CA SER A 202 -27.54 3.70 -2.81
C SER A 202 -27.86 4.93 -3.69
N HIS A 203 -27.52 4.91 -4.97
CA HIS A 203 -27.53 6.05 -5.89
C HIS A 203 -26.73 7.25 -5.37
N GLN A 204 -25.72 6.98 -4.55
CA GLN A 204 -24.85 7.98 -3.94
C GLN A 204 -23.41 7.47 -3.89
N LEU A 205 -22.46 8.39 -3.77
CA LEU A 205 -21.05 8.12 -3.49
C LEU A 205 -20.61 8.89 -2.24
N SER A 206 -19.74 8.27 -1.44
CA SER A 206 -18.94 8.99 -0.43
C SER A 206 -17.92 9.90 -1.11
N ASN A 207 -17.25 10.75 -0.30
CA ASN A 207 -16.13 11.56 -0.79
C ASN A 207 -15.04 10.70 -1.43
N ASP A 208 -14.65 9.57 -0.82
CA ASP A 208 -13.52 8.76 -1.30
C ASP A 208 -13.79 8.15 -2.70
N LEU A 209 -14.99 7.61 -2.91
CA LEU A 209 -15.39 7.11 -4.23
C LEU A 209 -15.63 8.24 -5.23
N ALA A 210 -16.14 9.40 -4.78
CA ALA A 210 -16.33 10.57 -5.64
C ALA A 210 -14.99 11.14 -6.13
N TRP A 211 -13.97 11.19 -5.25
CA TRP A 211 -12.62 11.62 -5.63
C TRP A 211 -12.00 10.71 -6.68
N GLY A 212 -12.16 9.39 -6.52
CA GLY A 212 -11.73 8.42 -7.54
C GLY A 212 -12.43 8.60 -8.89
N LEU A 213 -13.70 9.04 -8.89
CA LEU A 213 -14.44 9.33 -10.12
C LEU A 213 -13.98 10.64 -10.79
N ILE A 214 -13.58 11.65 -10.01
CA ILE A 214 -12.94 12.89 -10.52
C ILE A 214 -11.60 12.55 -11.17
N ASP A 215 -10.72 11.80 -10.50
CA ASP A 215 -9.44 11.35 -11.05
C ASP A 215 -9.62 10.56 -12.36
N ALA A 216 -10.58 9.62 -12.39
CA ALA A 216 -10.92 8.88 -13.62
C ALA A 216 -11.36 9.80 -14.77
N ARG A 217 -12.10 10.88 -14.46
CA ARG A 217 -12.51 11.87 -15.47
C ARG A 217 -11.32 12.66 -16.01
N VAL A 218 -10.43 13.14 -15.13
CA VAL A 218 -9.19 13.82 -15.54
C VAL A 218 -8.35 12.90 -16.43
N THR A 219 -8.19 11.67 -15.99
CA THR A 219 -7.43 10.67 -16.73
C THR A 219 -8.01 10.44 -18.13
N LEU A 220 -9.33 10.21 -18.25
CA LEU A 220 -9.98 10.01 -19.55
C LEU A 220 -9.91 11.24 -20.48
N LYS A 221 -10.08 12.44 -19.92
CA LYS A 221 -10.26 13.65 -20.72
C LYS A 221 -8.98 14.42 -20.98
N ARG A 222 -8.01 14.36 -20.04
CA ARG A 222 -6.83 15.23 -20.07
C ARG A 222 -5.53 14.44 -20.22
N ILE A 223 -5.40 13.27 -19.58
CA ILE A 223 -4.15 12.48 -19.55
C ILE A 223 -4.09 11.51 -20.73
N LEU A 224 -5.13 10.71 -20.92
CA LEU A 224 -5.17 9.67 -21.94
C LEU A 224 -4.91 10.19 -23.38
N PRO A 225 -5.41 11.35 -23.81
CA PRO A 225 -5.04 11.92 -25.11
C PRO A 225 -3.54 12.17 -25.28
N LEU A 226 -2.82 12.42 -24.19
CA LEU A 226 -1.37 12.69 -24.17
C LEU A 226 -0.53 11.42 -23.95
N GLN A 227 -1.16 10.25 -23.81
CA GLN A 227 -0.50 8.98 -23.44
C GLN A 227 0.75 8.71 -24.29
N LYS A 228 0.65 8.87 -25.62
CA LYS A 228 1.79 8.61 -26.51
C LYS A 228 2.94 9.58 -26.27
N ALA A 229 2.66 10.86 -26.12
CA ALA A 229 3.67 11.87 -25.86
C ALA A 229 4.38 11.65 -24.52
N MET A 230 3.60 11.36 -23.46
CA MET A 230 4.14 11.02 -22.15
C MET A 230 5.02 9.77 -22.20
N LEU A 231 4.54 8.72 -22.87
CA LEU A 231 5.27 7.45 -22.96
C LEU A 231 6.60 7.61 -23.71
N ASP A 232 6.62 8.36 -24.82
CA ASP A 232 7.83 8.64 -25.58
C ASP A 232 8.88 9.34 -24.69
N ASP A 233 8.50 10.40 -23.96
CA ASP A 233 9.41 11.19 -23.13
C ASP A 233 9.90 10.38 -21.89
N LEU A 234 9.00 9.64 -21.23
CA LEU A 234 9.38 8.76 -20.11
C LEU A 234 10.28 7.61 -20.55
N ALA A 235 10.03 7.04 -21.74
CA ALA A 235 10.88 5.99 -22.29
C ALA A 235 12.28 6.51 -22.62
N ASP A 236 12.38 7.72 -23.19
CA ASP A 236 13.66 8.37 -23.49
C ASP A 236 14.47 8.61 -22.21
N GLU A 237 13.84 9.13 -21.13
CA GLU A 237 14.51 9.38 -19.84
C GLU A 237 14.93 8.07 -19.14
N VAL A 238 14.07 7.05 -19.12
CA VAL A 238 14.41 5.73 -18.55
C VAL A 238 15.56 5.10 -19.33
N ALA A 239 15.54 5.13 -20.67
CA ALA A 239 16.60 4.56 -21.49
C ALA A 239 17.95 5.28 -21.34
N ALA A 240 17.92 6.62 -21.18
CA ALA A 240 19.11 7.42 -21.00
C ALA A 240 19.81 7.21 -19.65
N ASN A 241 19.05 6.84 -18.61
CA ASN A 241 19.48 6.87 -17.22
C ASN A 241 19.40 5.51 -16.50
N ASN A 242 19.09 4.41 -17.21
CA ASN A 242 18.83 3.10 -16.57
C ASN A 242 20.08 2.49 -15.94
N VAL A 243 20.51 3.06 -14.82
CA VAL A 243 21.61 2.58 -13.99
C VAL A 243 21.00 1.96 -12.73
N ALA A 244 21.38 0.71 -12.43
CA ALA A 244 20.93 0.04 -11.21
C ALA A 244 21.45 0.79 -9.97
N LYS A 245 20.57 0.97 -8.98
CA LYS A 245 20.96 1.47 -7.66
C LYS A 245 21.89 0.46 -6.96
N PRO A 246 22.80 0.89 -6.08
CA PRO A 246 23.63 -0.03 -5.32
C PRO A 246 22.78 -0.89 -4.39
N ASP A 247 23.14 -2.18 -4.27
CA ASP A 247 22.53 -3.07 -3.28
C ASP A 247 23.32 -3.02 -1.97
N ILE A 248 22.68 -2.50 -0.91
CA ILE A 248 23.28 -2.45 0.43
C ILE A 248 23.01 -3.71 1.24
N TRP A 249 22.01 -4.52 0.86
CA TRP A 249 21.55 -5.67 1.65
C TRP A 249 22.49 -6.87 1.54
N ALA A 250 23.08 -7.09 0.38
CA ALA A 250 24.05 -8.17 0.16
C ALA A 250 25.23 -8.10 1.15
N ALA A 251 25.71 -6.87 1.46
CA ALA A 251 26.79 -6.64 2.42
C ALA A 251 26.33 -6.75 3.89
N ARG A 252 25.05 -6.66 4.17
CA ARG A 252 24.47 -6.72 5.54
C ARG A 252 23.98 -8.10 5.92
N ASN A 253 23.72 -8.95 4.95
CA ASN A 253 23.12 -10.26 5.15
C ASN A 253 24.04 -11.17 5.98
N VAL A 254 23.45 -11.87 6.96
CA VAL A 254 24.12 -12.90 7.76
C VAL A 254 23.51 -14.26 7.44
N VAL A 255 24.35 -15.18 6.97
CA VAL A 255 23.95 -16.59 6.77
C VAL A 255 24.44 -17.39 7.95
N LEU A 256 23.51 -17.94 8.75
CA LEU A 256 23.84 -18.81 9.86
C LEU A 256 24.15 -20.23 9.38
N THR A 257 25.06 -20.88 10.08
CA THR A 257 25.51 -22.25 9.79
C THR A 257 25.40 -23.14 11.02
N PRO A 258 25.42 -24.47 10.90
CA PRO A 258 25.47 -25.36 12.05
C PRO A 258 26.65 -25.12 13.01
N ALA A 259 27.74 -24.51 12.53
CA ALA A 259 28.90 -24.14 13.35
C ALA A 259 28.60 -23.02 14.35
N ASP A 260 27.52 -22.27 14.17
CA ASP A 260 27.09 -21.20 15.07
C ASP A 260 26.35 -21.73 16.32
N HIS A 261 26.23 -23.05 16.51
CA HIS A 261 25.57 -23.68 17.66
C HIS A 261 24.12 -23.24 17.87
N LEU A 262 23.33 -23.27 16.81
CA LEU A 262 22.01 -22.68 16.74
C LEU A 262 20.96 -23.43 17.56
N THR A 263 20.09 -22.68 18.22
CA THR A 263 18.85 -23.20 18.82
C THR A 263 17.69 -23.05 17.82
N PRO A 264 16.85 -24.10 17.61
CA PRO A 264 15.67 -23.97 16.75
C PRO A 264 14.71 -22.88 17.23
N VAL A 265 14.28 -22.00 16.31
CA VAL A 265 13.35 -20.90 16.59
C VAL A 265 12.04 -21.13 15.87
N ARG A 266 10.94 -21.17 16.61
CA ARG A 266 9.59 -21.28 16.05
C ARG A 266 9.10 -19.91 15.64
N VAL A 267 8.77 -19.77 14.34
CA VAL A 267 8.29 -18.53 13.72
C VAL A 267 6.94 -18.80 13.10
N ALA A 268 5.94 -18.01 13.42
CA ALA A 268 4.64 -18.09 12.77
C ALA A 268 4.54 -17.04 11.65
N ILE A 269 4.08 -17.49 10.50
CA ILE A 269 3.62 -16.61 9.41
C ILE A 269 2.10 -16.46 9.60
N TRP A 270 1.70 -15.35 10.16
CA TRP A 270 0.29 -15.01 10.36
C TRP A 270 -0.17 -14.17 9.16
N ASP A 271 -0.63 -14.87 8.11
CA ASP A 271 -0.85 -14.34 6.79
C ASP A 271 -1.86 -15.22 6.01
N SER A 272 -1.95 -15.07 4.70
CA SER A 272 -2.86 -15.80 3.80
C SER A 272 -2.60 -17.32 3.65
N GLY A 273 -1.57 -17.85 4.32
CA GLY A 273 -1.14 -19.24 4.23
C GLY A 273 0.24 -19.39 3.59
N THR A 274 0.87 -20.55 3.78
CA THR A 274 2.25 -20.80 3.34
C THR A 274 2.39 -22.20 2.78
N ASP A 275 2.97 -22.35 1.59
CA ASP A 275 3.34 -23.67 1.04
C ASP A 275 4.53 -24.26 1.81
N LEU A 276 4.24 -24.98 2.89
CA LEU A 276 5.24 -25.57 3.76
C LEU A 276 6.09 -26.64 3.07
N SER A 277 5.65 -27.20 1.93
CA SER A 277 6.41 -28.19 1.18
C SER A 277 7.73 -27.64 0.62
N LEU A 278 7.82 -26.33 0.47
CA LEU A 278 9.02 -25.60 0.00
C LEU A 278 10.10 -25.44 1.07
N PHE A 279 9.82 -25.82 2.33
CA PHE A 279 10.72 -25.62 3.47
C PHE A 279 11.10 -26.94 4.16
N PRO A 280 11.64 -27.95 3.45
CA PRO A 280 11.94 -29.24 4.04
C PRO A 280 12.91 -29.11 5.22
N GLY A 281 12.57 -29.76 6.35
CA GLY A 281 13.34 -29.72 7.60
C GLY A 281 13.22 -28.44 8.40
N ARG A 282 12.46 -27.44 7.91
CA ARG A 282 12.25 -26.15 8.58
C ARG A 282 10.78 -25.89 8.95
N VAL A 283 9.96 -26.92 8.98
CA VAL A 283 8.55 -26.84 9.37
C VAL A 283 8.41 -27.24 10.85
N TYR A 284 7.63 -26.46 11.60
CA TYR A 284 7.22 -26.82 12.94
C TYR A 284 6.06 -27.83 12.85
N THR A 285 6.13 -28.86 13.70
CA THR A 285 5.04 -29.84 13.87
C THR A 285 4.63 -29.87 15.32
N VAL A 286 3.34 -29.69 15.59
CA VAL A 286 2.76 -29.83 16.94
C VAL A 286 2.99 -31.25 17.42
N PRO A 287 3.65 -31.47 18.56
CA PRO A 287 4.04 -32.83 18.97
C PRO A 287 2.86 -33.78 19.25
N HIS A 288 1.74 -33.25 19.74
CA HIS A 288 0.53 -34.00 20.08
C HIS A 288 -0.71 -33.18 19.72
N PRO A 289 -1.07 -33.07 18.42
CA PRO A 289 -2.23 -32.30 18.01
C PRO A 289 -3.51 -32.95 18.58
N ARG A 290 -4.45 -32.12 18.99
CA ARG A 290 -5.77 -32.56 19.41
C ARG A 290 -6.56 -33.15 18.23
N PRO A 291 -7.55 -34.00 18.46
CA PRO A 291 -8.42 -34.46 17.38
C PRO A 291 -9.06 -33.27 16.63
N GLY A 292 -8.82 -33.17 15.33
CA GLY A 292 -9.29 -32.07 14.50
C GLY A 292 -8.38 -30.84 14.47
N GLU A 293 -7.23 -30.86 15.15
CA GLU A 293 -6.20 -29.81 15.08
C GLU A 293 -5.17 -30.16 13.99
N ASP A 294 -4.84 -29.19 13.15
CA ASP A 294 -3.80 -29.37 12.15
C ASP A 294 -2.40 -29.31 12.79
N PRO A 295 -1.45 -30.14 12.34
CA PRO A 295 -0.15 -30.25 13.00
C PRO A 295 0.80 -29.08 12.73
N HIS A 296 0.48 -28.18 11.80
CA HIS A 296 1.38 -27.13 11.34
C HIS A 296 0.77 -25.73 11.39
N ASP A 297 -0.55 -25.64 11.57
CA ASP A 297 -1.29 -24.41 11.38
C ASP A 297 -2.51 -24.28 12.28
N ILE A 298 -3.00 -23.05 12.34
CA ILE A 298 -4.34 -22.67 12.76
C ILE A 298 -4.93 -21.79 11.68
N ALA A 299 -6.19 -22.03 11.28
CA ALA A 299 -6.80 -21.37 10.15
C ALA A 299 -8.28 -21.03 10.40
N PHE A 300 -8.71 -19.89 9.83
CA PHE A 300 -10.11 -19.51 9.78
C PHE A 300 -10.50 -19.18 8.35
N ASP A 301 -11.78 -19.41 8.02
CA ASP A 301 -12.34 -19.08 6.70
C ASP A 301 -12.69 -17.58 6.61
N LEU A 302 -13.16 -17.14 5.43
CA LEU A 302 -13.55 -15.76 5.16
C LEU A 302 -14.64 -15.21 6.10
N ARG A 303 -15.37 -16.07 6.80
CA ARG A 303 -16.43 -15.69 7.74
C ARG A 303 -16.02 -15.85 9.21
N GLY A 304 -14.74 -16.13 9.46
CA GLY A 304 -14.22 -16.35 10.79
C GLY A 304 -14.65 -17.68 11.42
N PHE A 305 -14.91 -18.74 10.63
CA PHE A 305 -15.13 -20.08 11.15
C PHE A 305 -13.85 -20.92 11.03
N PRO A 306 -13.57 -21.81 12.01
CA PRO A 306 -12.42 -22.70 11.93
C PRO A 306 -12.35 -23.44 10.59
N SER A 307 -11.16 -23.41 9.99
CA SER A 307 -10.85 -24.01 8.71
C SER A 307 -9.58 -24.86 8.83
N HIS A 308 -9.19 -25.57 7.80
CA HIS A 308 -8.06 -26.50 7.80
C HIS A 308 -7.08 -26.20 6.67
N GLY A 309 -5.81 -26.57 6.93
CA GLY A 309 -4.73 -26.51 5.96
C GLY A 309 -3.99 -25.19 5.94
N TYR A 310 -2.69 -25.30 5.77
CA TYR A 310 -1.74 -24.19 5.76
C TYR A 310 -1.76 -23.36 4.47
N LEU A 311 -2.51 -23.80 3.44
CA LEU A 311 -2.80 -23.05 2.21
C LEU A 311 -4.31 -22.96 2.01
N TYR A 312 -4.73 -21.91 1.31
CA TYR A 312 -6.11 -21.80 0.85
C TYR A 312 -6.46 -22.96 -0.11
N PRO A 313 -7.60 -23.63 0.08
CA PRO A 313 -7.99 -24.81 -0.74
C PRO A 313 -8.55 -24.39 -2.10
N MET A 314 -7.67 -24.05 -3.04
CA MET A 314 -8.07 -23.75 -4.42
C MET A 314 -8.85 -24.89 -5.06
N ASP A 315 -9.92 -24.58 -5.78
CA ASP A 315 -10.66 -25.52 -6.62
C ASP A 315 -9.87 -25.92 -7.88
N ALA A 316 -10.46 -26.76 -8.73
CA ALA A 316 -9.80 -27.29 -9.93
C ALA A 316 -9.53 -26.21 -10.99
N GLN A 317 -10.43 -25.24 -11.13
CA GLN A 317 -10.28 -24.12 -12.07
C GLN A 317 -9.19 -23.17 -11.57
N GLN A 318 -9.25 -22.77 -10.31
CA GLN A 318 -8.26 -21.90 -9.67
C GLN A 318 -6.85 -22.50 -9.78
N LYS A 319 -6.71 -23.82 -9.55
CA LYS A 319 -5.42 -24.52 -9.73
C LYS A 319 -4.93 -24.52 -11.18
N ALA A 320 -5.82 -24.60 -12.14
CA ALA A 320 -5.47 -24.57 -13.56
C ALA A 320 -5.05 -23.17 -14.03
N GLU A 321 -5.64 -22.12 -13.47
CA GLU A 321 -5.34 -20.73 -13.78
C GLU A 321 -4.08 -20.21 -13.04
N PHE A 322 -3.73 -20.82 -11.92
CA PHE A 322 -2.67 -20.34 -11.02
C PHE A 322 -1.32 -20.05 -11.73
N PRO A 323 -0.78 -20.93 -12.61
CA PRO A 323 0.49 -20.65 -13.31
C PRO A 323 0.44 -19.35 -14.13
N GLN A 324 -0.65 -19.13 -14.90
CA GLN A 324 -0.81 -17.91 -15.70
C GLN A 324 -0.89 -16.67 -14.80
N MET A 325 -1.58 -16.76 -13.68
CA MET A 325 -1.68 -15.63 -12.74
C MET A 325 -0.33 -15.31 -12.07
N ILE A 326 0.51 -16.30 -11.87
CA ILE A 326 1.90 -16.07 -11.41
C ILE A 326 2.72 -15.35 -12.49
N ASP A 327 2.58 -15.73 -13.75
CA ASP A 327 3.22 -15.03 -14.88
C ASP A 327 2.70 -13.58 -14.99
N ASP A 328 1.40 -13.36 -14.79
CA ASP A 328 0.81 -12.01 -14.76
C ASP A 328 1.35 -11.17 -13.58
N LEU A 329 1.49 -11.74 -12.38
CA LEU A 329 2.10 -11.05 -11.22
C LEU A 329 3.57 -10.69 -11.49
N GLN A 330 4.35 -11.60 -12.08
CA GLN A 330 5.72 -11.31 -12.50
C GLN A 330 5.75 -10.24 -13.60
N GLY A 331 4.83 -10.31 -14.55
CA GLY A 331 4.68 -9.30 -15.60
C GLY A 331 4.38 -7.91 -15.05
N PHE A 332 3.57 -7.79 -14.01
CA PHE A 332 3.35 -6.51 -13.30
C PHE A 332 4.64 -5.97 -12.67
N ALA A 333 5.38 -6.82 -11.96
CA ALA A 333 6.66 -6.43 -11.35
C ALA A 333 7.66 -5.96 -12.44
N ASP A 334 7.76 -6.69 -13.54
CA ASP A 334 8.64 -6.35 -14.65
C ASP A 334 8.24 -5.02 -15.31
N LEU A 335 6.94 -4.78 -15.53
CA LEU A 335 6.45 -3.52 -16.06
C LEU A 335 6.81 -2.35 -15.15
N GLN A 336 6.65 -2.48 -13.83
CA GLN A 336 7.00 -1.46 -12.86
C GLN A 336 8.49 -1.06 -12.94
N GLU A 337 9.36 -2.04 -13.19
CA GLU A 337 10.79 -1.81 -13.39
C GLU A 337 11.18 -1.45 -14.84
N SER A 338 10.21 -1.26 -15.71
CA SER A 338 10.45 -1.02 -17.14
C SER A 338 11.25 -2.13 -17.83
N ILE A 339 11.03 -3.37 -17.42
CA ILE A 339 11.63 -4.58 -18.03
C ILE A 339 10.62 -5.16 -19.03
N ASP A 340 11.00 -5.23 -20.30
CA ASP A 340 10.19 -5.83 -21.36
C ASP A 340 10.43 -7.36 -21.41
N SER A 341 10.09 -8.07 -20.34
CA SER A 341 10.11 -9.53 -20.31
C SER A 341 8.96 -10.14 -21.13
N PRO A 342 8.99 -11.43 -21.47
CA PRO A 342 7.86 -12.11 -22.10
C PRO A 342 6.56 -11.95 -21.31
N ASP A 343 6.60 -12.03 -19.97
CA ASP A 343 5.45 -11.91 -19.07
C ASP A 343 4.92 -10.47 -19.07
N ALA A 344 5.80 -9.47 -18.99
CA ALA A 344 5.45 -8.06 -19.09
C ALA A 344 4.76 -7.72 -20.43
N LEU A 345 5.31 -8.25 -21.54
CA LEU A 345 4.75 -8.02 -22.87
C LEU A 345 3.40 -8.73 -23.05
N ALA A 346 3.24 -9.94 -22.52
CA ALA A 346 1.98 -10.69 -22.55
C ALA A 346 0.90 -9.97 -21.74
N LEU A 347 1.22 -9.59 -20.51
CA LEU A 347 0.32 -8.86 -19.63
C LEU A 347 -0.10 -7.51 -20.23
N ARG A 348 0.85 -6.73 -20.74
CA ARG A 348 0.55 -5.47 -21.41
C ARG A 348 -0.42 -5.65 -22.58
N LYS A 349 -0.19 -6.66 -23.42
CA LYS A 349 -1.09 -6.99 -24.52
C LYS A 349 -2.48 -7.38 -24.00
N GLN A 350 -2.57 -8.17 -22.95
CA GLN A 350 -3.82 -8.57 -22.32
C GLN A 350 -4.59 -7.34 -21.82
N LEU A 351 -3.96 -6.50 -20.98
CA LEU A 351 -4.57 -5.31 -20.39
C LEU A 351 -5.05 -4.31 -21.44
N THR A 352 -4.23 -4.05 -22.47
CA THR A 352 -4.57 -3.09 -23.52
C THR A 352 -5.63 -3.59 -24.50
N SER A 353 -5.91 -4.89 -24.53
CA SER A 353 -6.95 -5.50 -25.37
C SER A 353 -8.25 -5.81 -24.62
N MET A 354 -8.30 -5.62 -23.32
CA MET A 354 -9.49 -5.89 -22.51
C MET A 354 -10.67 -4.99 -22.88
N LYS A 355 -11.87 -5.56 -22.78
CA LYS A 355 -13.12 -4.79 -22.80
C LYS A 355 -13.49 -4.38 -21.37
N PRO A 356 -14.21 -3.27 -21.14
CA PRO A 356 -14.58 -2.82 -19.79
C PRO A 356 -15.24 -3.92 -18.94
N ALA A 357 -16.13 -4.70 -19.51
CA ALA A 357 -16.83 -5.77 -18.79
C ALA A 357 -15.94 -6.96 -18.35
N GLN A 358 -14.71 -7.07 -18.82
CA GLN A 358 -13.77 -8.13 -18.43
C GLN A 358 -12.85 -7.67 -17.26
N VAL A 359 -12.73 -6.37 -17.07
CA VAL A 359 -11.81 -5.81 -16.08
C VAL A 359 -12.20 -6.14 -14.63
N PRO A 360 -13.50 -6.11 -14.23
CA PRO A 360 -13.86 -6.48 -12.87
C PRO A 360 -13.44 -7.90 -12.49
N ASP A 361 -13.66 -8.88 -13.37
CA ASP A 361 -13.27 -10.27 -13.12
C ASP A 361 -11.75 -10.43 -13.10
N PHE A 362 -11.04 -9.74 -13.99
CA PHE A 362 -9.58 -9.74 -13.99
C PHE A 362 -9.01 -9.16 -12.69
N LEU A 363 -9.51 -8.01 -12.23
CA LEU A 363 -9.06 -7.39 -10.98
C LEU A 363 -9.33 -8.27 -9.77
N GLN A 364 -10.49 -8.91 -9.71
CA GLN A 364 -10.82 -9.85 -8.63
C GLN A 364 -9.92 -11.08 -8.65
N ASN A 365 -9.62 -11.63 -9.83
CA ASN A 365 -8.75 -12.79 -9.96
C ASN A 365 -7.31 -12.45 -9.60
N ILE A 366 -6.74 -11.35 -10.09
CA ILE A 366 -5.36 -10.98 -9.77
C ILE A 366 -5.20 -10.73 -8.26
N GLU A 367 -6.20 -10.11 -7.61
CA GLU A 367 -6.22 -9.92 -6.16
C GLU A 367 -6.23 -11.27 -5.41
N PHE A 368 -7.11 -12.20 -5.81
CA PHE A 368 -7.18 -13.53 -5.24
C PHE A 368 -5.84 -14.26 -5.29
N TYR A 369 -5.20 -14.31 -6.47
CA TYR A 369 -3.94 -15.03 -6.64
C TYR A 369 -2.76 -14.31 -5.98
N ALA A 370 -2.76 -12.98 -5.92
CA ALA A 370 -1.79 -12.21 -5.17
C ALA A 370 -1.87 -12.53 -3.67
N ILE A 371 -3.07 -12.55 -3.09
CA ILE A 371 -3.31 -12.91 -1.69
C ILE A 371 -2.84 -14.33 -1.40
N ILE A 372 -3.23 -15.33 -2.22
CA ILE A 372 -2.82 -16.73 -1.99
C ILE A 372 -1.30 -16.91 -2.08
N SER A 373 -0.64 -16.16 -2.93
CA SER A 373 0.82 -16.21 -3.10
C SER A 373 1.58 -15.51 -1.97
N HIS A 374 0.95 -14.52 -1.33
CA HIS A 374 1.56 -13.57 -0.42
C HIS A 374 2.23 -14.23 0.79
N GLY A 375 1.53 -15.06 1.57
CA GLY A 375 2.09 -15.66 2.78
C GLY A 375 3.23 -16.63 2.51
N THR A 376 3.25 -17.32 1.35
CA THR A 376 4.39 -18.14 0.93
C THR A 376 5.60 -17.28 0.58
N HIS A 377 5.37 -16.16 -0.10
CA HIS A 377 6.42 -15.19 -0.45
C HIS A 377 7.08 -14.63 0.82
N VAL A 378 6.26 -14.21 1.77
CA VAL A 378 6.66 -13.73 3.10
C VAL A 378 7.49 -14.80 3.85
N ALA A 379 7.03 -16.06 3.87
CA ALA A 379 7.74 -17.17 4.53
C ALA A 379 9.13 -17.42 3.91
N GLY A 380 9.24 -17.29 2.58
CA GLY A 380 10.50 -17.43 1.88
C GLY A 380 11.55 -16.41 2.32
N ILE A 381 11.14 -15.15 2.50
CA ILE A 381 11.98 -14.07 3.02
C ILE A 381 12.38 -14.36 4.47
N ALA A 382 11.40 -14.64 5.33
CA ALA A 382 11.63 -14.90 6.76
C ALA A 382 12.59 -16.07 7.01
N ALA A 383 12.63 -17.07 6.13
CA ALA A 383 13.45 -18.27 6.27
C ALA A 383 14.85 -18.15 5.63
N GLN A 384 15.17 -17.06 4.95
CA GLN A 384 16.41 -16.93 4.20
C GLN A 384 17.65 -16.97 5.10
N GLY A 385 18.65 -17.81 4.75
CA GLY A 385 19.92 -17.88 5.48
C GLY A 385 19.83 -18.33 6.95
N ASN A 386 18.70 -18.91 7.39
CA ASN A 386 18.50 -19.39 8.76
C ASN A 386 18.06 -20.86 8.79
N PRO A 387 18.98 -21.83 8.97
CA PRO A 387 18.64 -23.25 9.07
C PRO A 387 17.92 -23.62 10.39
N ALA A 388 17.97 -22.76 11.40
CA ALA A 388 17.35 -22.99 12.69
C ALA A 388 15.85 -22.63 12.74
N ILE A 389 15.32 -21.94 11.73
CA ILE A 389 13.90 -21.55 11.69
C ILE A 389 12.99 -22.79 11.64
N ARG A 390 11.87 -22.74 12.33
CA ARG A 390 10.79 -23.73 12.29
C ARG A 390 9.48 -22.99 12.05
N LEU A 391 9.02 -23.00 10.80
CA LEU A 391 7.84 -22.29 10.34
C LEU A 391 6.55 -22.95 10.80
N ALA A 392 5.65 -22.17 11.33
CA ALA A 392 4.26 -22.49 11.61
C ALA A 392 3.35 -21.47 10.89
N VAL A 393 2.08 -21.79 10.71
CA VAL A 393 1.17 -20.93 9.94
C VAL A 393 -0.04 -20.53 10.77
N GLY A 394 -0.35 -19.24 10.79
CA GLY A 394 -1.65 -18.71 11.15
C GLY A 394 -2.33 -18.25 9.87
N ARG A 395 -3.23 -19.06 9.29
CA ARG A 395 -3.84 -18.73 8.00
C ARG A 395 -5.11 -17.91 8.16
N ILE A 396 -5.02 -16.66 7.71
CA ILE A 396 -6.19 -15.77 7.52
C ILE A 396 -6.72 -15.97 6.10
N THR A 397 -8.04 -16.00 5.95
CA THR A 397 -8.67 -15.92 4.63
C THR A 397 -9.14 -14.49 4.40
N PHE A 398 -8.33 -13.70 3.69
CA PHE A 398 -8.68 -12.33 3.31
C PHE A 398 -9.76 -12.29 2.24
N ASP A 399 -10.55 -11.23 2.24
CA ASP A 399 -11.59 -11.02 1.22
C ASP A 399 -10.99 -10.40 -0.05
N TRP A 400 -11.10 -11.11 -1.16
CA TRP A 400 -10.60 -10.69 -2.48
C TRP A 400 -11.70 -10.16 -3.41
N HIS A 401 -12.96 -10.16 -2.95
CA HIS A 401 -14.09 -9.79 -3.80
C HIS A 401 -14.13 -8.28 -4.04
N ASN A 402 -14.47 -7.89 -5.26
CA ASN A 402 -14.72 -6.48 -5.60
C ASN A 402 -15.79 -5.85 -4.69
N VAL A 403 -16.77 -6.64 -4.27
CA VAL A 403 -17.73 -6.31 -3.22
C VAL A 403 -17.47 -7.25 -2.04
N PRO A 404 -16.82 -6.79 -0.99
CA PRO A 404 -16.48 -7.63 0.15
C PRO A 404 -17.74 -8.08 0.91
N LEU A 405 -17.57 -9.05 1.81
CA LEU A 405 -18.65 -9.46 2.71
C LEU A 405 -19.18 -8.26 3.49
N PRO A 406 -20.51 -8.18 3.71
CA PRO A 406 -21.11 -7.07 4.46
C PRO A 406 -20.63 -7.09 5.91
N PRO A 407 -19.99 -6.02 6.40
CA PRO A 407 -19.48 -5.95 7.76
C PRO A 407 -20.63 -5.98 8.79
N SER A 408 -20.39 -6.58 9.93
CA SER A 408 -21.37 -6.64 11.03
C SER A 408 -20.71 -6.79 12.39
N THR A 409 -21.36 -6.35 13.44
CA THR A 409 -20.89 -6.55 14.82
C THR A 409 -20.56 -8.00 15.13
N ALA A 410 -21.38 -8.95 14.63
CA ALA A 410 -21.14 -10.37 14.85
C ALA A 410 -19.89 -10.89 14.11
N MET A 411 -19.52 -10.27 12.99
CA MET A 411 -18.28 -10.57 12.26
C MET A 411 -17.09 -10.01 13.01
N SER A 412 -17.07 -8.72 13.34
CA SER A 412 -15.99 -8.10 14.12
C SER A 412 -15.75 -8.77 15.48
N GLU A 413 -16.83 -9.23 16.15
CA GLU A 413 -16.70 -10.01 17.39
C GLU A 413 -16.11 -11.42 17.16
N ARG A 414 -16.34 -12.03 16.00
CA ARG A 414 -15.66 -13.30 15.65
C ARG A 414 -14.20 -13.05 15.35
N ASP A 415 -13.89 -12.06 14.51
CA ASP A 415 -12.52 -11.71 14.14
C ASP A 415 -11.68 -11.42 15.39
N ALA A 416 -12.22 -10.69 16.38
CA ALA A 416 -11.58 -10.48 17.66
C ALA A 416 -11.36 -11.78 18.48
N LYS A 417 -12.24 -12.78 18.33
CA LYS A 417 -12.06 -14.10 18.95
C LYS A 417 -11.03 -14.95 18.19
N ASP A 418 -11.01 -14.82 16.87
CA ASP A 418 -10.06 -15.53 16.01
C ASP A 418 -8.65 -15.01 16.26
N ASP A 419 -8.46 -13.70 16.36
CA ASP A 419 -7.19 -13.08 16.79
C ASP A 419 -6.69 -13.67 18.11
N ARG A 420 -7.59 -13.78 19.09
CA ARG A 420 -7.28 -14.39 20.36
C ARG A 420 -6.91 -15.86 20.21
N ALA A 421 -7.63 -16.62 19.37
CA ALA A 421 -7.36 -18.04 19.14
C ALA A 421 -6.01 -18.25 18.45
N TYR A 422 -5.65 -17.41 17.45
CA TYR A 422 -4.31 -17.42 16.86
C TYR A 422 -3.23 -17.24 17.92
N VAL A 423 -3.33 -16.18 18.72
CA VAL A 423 -2.30 -15.86 19.73
C VAL A 423 -2.24 -16.92 20.82
N ASP A 424 -3.37 -17.49 21.26
CA ASP A 424 -3.37 -18.58 22.24
C ASP A 424 -2.73 -19.86 21.66
N TRP A 425 -2.94 -20.15 20.37
CA TRP A 425 -2.24 -21.22 19.68
C TRP A 425 -0.73 -20.96 19.57
N PHE A 426 -0.32 -19.73 19.26
CA PHE A 426 1.10 -19.34 19.23
C PHE A 426 1.76 -19.53 20.60
N LYS A 427 1.08 -19.14 21.68
CA LYS A 427 1.57 -19.33 23.06
C LYS A 427 1.71 -20.81 23.39
N ALA A 428 0.66 -21.61 23.12
CA ALA A 428 0.64 -23.04 23.39
C ALA A 428 1.75 -23.81 22.66
N ASN A 429 2.11 -23.34 21.46
CA ASN A 429 3.14 -23.90 20.61
C ASN A 429 4.52 -23.21 20.76
N HIS A 430 4.69 -22.36 21.79
CA HIS A 430 5.95 -21.67 22.08
C HIS A 430 6.55 -20.95 20.86
N ILE A 431 5.72 -20.31 20.04
CA ILE A 431 6.18 -19.43 18.96
C ILE A 431 6.97 -18.29 19.60
N ARG A 432 8.08 -17.90 18.96
CA ARG A 432 8.97 -16.84 19.45
C ARG A 432 8.84 -15.55 18.66
N VAL A 433 8.58 -15.67 17.37
CA VAL A 433 8.40 -14.52 16.47
C VAL A 433 7.19 -14.77 15.59
N VAL A 434 6.39 -13.74 15.36
CA VAL A 434 5.23 -13.75 14.47
C VAL A 434 5.40 -12.67 13.44
N ASN A 435 5.29 -13.02 12.15
CA ASN A 435 5.18 -12.05 11.08
C ASN A 435 3.72 -11.69 10.81
N MET A 436 3.43 -10.40 10.66
CA MET A 436 2.12 -9.84 10.34
C MET A 436 2.27 -8.88 9.17
N SER A 437 2.19 -9.40 7.94
CA SER A 437 2.29 -8.58 6.72
C SER A 437 0.92 -8.15 6.21
N TRP A 438 0.06 -7.68 7.10
CA TRP A 438 -1.31 -7.26 6.84
C TRP A 438 -1.73 -6.14 7.79
N GLY A 439 -2.86 -5.50 7.48
CA GLY A 439 -3.43 -4.46 8.33
C GLY A 439 -4.82 -4.07 7.85
N GLY A 440 -5.51 -3.24 8.65
CA GLY A 440 -6.83 -2.70 8.34
C GLY A 440 -7.03 -1.31 8.93
N THR A 441 -7.99 -0.58 8.40
CA THR A 441 -8.35 0.79 8.79
C THR A 441 -9.87 0.92 8.94
N PRO A 442 -10.37 1.94 9.67
CA PRO A 442 -11.82 2.21 9.71
C PRO A 442 -12.42 2.49 8.34
N GLN A 443 -11.63 2.99 7.39
CA GLN A 443 -12.08 3.30 6.03
C GLN A 443 -12.37 2.05 5.21
N ASP A 444 -11.70 0.94 5.49
CA ASP A 444 -11.98 -0.34 4.84
C ASP A 444 -13.40 -0.80 5.18
N ASP A 445 -13.81 -0.66 6.44
CA ASP A 445 -15.19 -0.90 6.89
C ASP A 445 -16.19 0.09 6.26
N GLU A 446 -15.87 1.39 6.20
CA GLU A 446 -16.72 2.39 5.56
C GLU A 446 -16.97 2.02 4.09
N LEU A 447 -15.93 1.63 3.35
CA LEU A 447 -16.00 1.23 1.96
C LEU A 447 -16.79 -0.07 1.77
N ALA A 448 -16.58 -1.05 2.65
CA ALA A 448 -17.32 -2.32 2.61
C ALA A 448 -18.82 -2.09 2.87
N LEU A 449 -19.17 -1.25 3.84
CA LEU A 449 -20.56 -0.84 4.10
C LEU A 449 -21.17 -0.15 2.87
N GLU A 450 -20.42 0.75 2.23
CA GLU A 450 -20.88 1.50 1.06
C GLU A 450 -21.17 0.60 -0.13
N LYS A 451 -20.23 -0.29 -0.48
CA LYS A 451 -20.38 -1.24 -1.59
C LYS A 451 -21.55 -2.23 -1.37
N ASN A 452 -21.88 -2.51 -0.11
CA ASN A 452 -23.03 -3.32 0.26
C ASN A 452 -24.34 -2.53 0.42
N GLY A 453 -24.33 -1.21 0.22
CA GLY A 453 -25.51 -0.35 0.37
C GLY A 453 -25.99 -0.22 1.82
N MET A 454 -25.11 -0.42 2.79
CA MET A 454 -25.40 -0.33 4.22
C MET A 454 -25.15 1.10 4.72
N GLY A 455 -25.89 1.47 5.78
CA GLY A 455 -25.87 2.85 6.29
C GLY A 455 -26.68 3.82 5.41
N ARG A 456 -27.27 4.82 6.05
CA ARG A 456 -28.17 5.79 5.39
C ARG A 456 -27.42 6.82 4.53
N ASN A 457 -26.19 7.14 4.93
CA ASN A 457 -25.30 8.10 4.29
C ASN A 457 -23.87 7.88 4.77
N ALA A 458 -22.89 8.61 4.23
CA ALA A 458 -21.47 8.45 4.57
C ALA A 458 -21.19 8.71 6.06
N ALA A 459 -21.84 9.69 6.69
CA ALA A 459 -21.66 9.95 8.12
C ALA A 459 -22.21 8.80 9.00
N ASP A 460 -23.32 8.18 8.59
CA ASP A 460 -23.86 6.98 9.26
C ASP A 460 -22.94 5.77 9.08
N ARG A 461 -22.40 5.55 7.85
CA ARG A 461 -21.40 4.51 7.57
C ARG A 461 -20.16 4.67 8.44
N LYS A 462 -19.60 5.89 8.52
CA LYS A 462 -18.48 6.22 9.40
C LYS A 462 -18.77 5.85 10.85
N ALA A 463 -19.98 6.20 11.36
CA ALA A 463 -20.36 5.89 12.74
C ALA A 463 -20.52 4.37 12.98
N ILE A 464 -20.96 3.61 11.97
CA ILE A 464 -21.04 2.16 12.02
C ILE A 464 -19.63 1.57 11.99
N ALA A 465 -18.80 1.92 11.01
CA ALA A 465 -17.42 1.47 10.84
C ALA A 465 -16.57 1.72 12.10
N ALA A 466 -16.68 2.91 12.70
CA ALA A 466 -15.96 3.21 13.94
C ALA A 466 -16.32 2.25 15.10
N LYS A 467 -17.55 1.74 15.16
CA LYS A 467 -17.94 0.75 16.19
C LYS A 467 -17.42 -0.64 15.87
N LEU A 468 -17.46 -1.05 14.61
CA LEU A 468 -16.96 -2.34 14.15
C LEU A 468 -15.45 -2.40 14.38
N PHE A 469 -14.74 -1.43 13.85
CA PHE A 469 -13.31 -1.30 13.97
C PHE A 469 -12.81 -1.19 15.42
N ALA A 470 -13.57 -0.56 16.32
CA ALA A 470 -13.23 -0.50 17.74
C ALA A 470 -13.22 -1.90 18.39
N ILE A 471 -14.09 -2.81 17.95
CA ILE A 471 -14.12 -4.21 18.41
C ILE A 471 -12.87 -4.96 17.91
N GLU A 472 -12.59 -4.87 16.62
CA GLU A 472 -11.45 -5.51 15.96
C GLU A 472 -10.13 -5.00 16.53
N ARG A 473 -9.96 -3.67 16.58
CA ARG A 473 -8.78 -3.03 17.15
C ARG A 473 -8.53 -3.47 18.59
N LYS A 474 -9.58 -3.51 19.42
CA LYS A 474 -9.46 -3.95 20.81
C LYS A 474 -9.13 -5.42 20.90
N GLY A 475 -9.76 -6.26 20.09
CA GLY A 475 -9.52 -7.71 20.06
C GLY A 475 -8.08 -8.05 19.74
N LEU A 476 -7.57 -7.49 18.65
CA LEU A 476 -6.19 -7.68 18.21
C LEU A 476 -5.17 -7.13 19.21
N TYR A 477 -5.41 -5.91 19.74
CA TYR A 477 -4.54 -5.30 20.76
C TYR A 477 -4.42 -6.18 22.02
N ASP A 478 -5.56 -6.61 22.58
CA ASP A 478 -5.61 -7.45 23.78
C ASP A 478 -4.96 -8.82 23.51
N ALA A 479 -5.14 -9.39 22.32
CA ALA A 479 -4.52 -10.65 21.94
C ALA A 479 -2.98 -10.53 21.94
N ILE A 480 -2.41 -9.57 21.23
CA ILE A 480 -0.95 -9.33 21.16
C ILE A 480 -0.39 -9.03 22.56
N GLN A 481 -1.03 -8.16 23.32
CA GLN A 481 -0.62 -7.78 24.68
C GLN A 481 -0.58 -9.00 25.63
N SER A 482 -1.46 -9.99 25.41
CA SER A 482 -1.53 -11.21 26.24
C SER A 482 -0.34 -12.16 26.06
N ALA A 483 0.54 -11.88 25.10
CA ALA A 483 1.66 -12.75 24.74
C ALA A 483 3.03 -12.03 24.84
N PRO A 484 3.41 -11.50 26.01
CA PRO A 484 4.60 -10.65 26.17
C PRO A 484 5.93 -11.37 25.85
N ASN A 485 5.94 -12.70 25.74
CA ASN A 485 7.10 -13.50 25.39
C ASN A 485 7.22 -13.83 23.91
N ILE A 486 6.28 -13.34 23.09
CA ILE A 486 6.28 -13.47 21.63
C ILE A 486 6.58 -12.10 21.04
N LEU A 487 7.55 -12.03 20.14
CA LEU A 487 7.82 -10.86 19.35
C LEU A 487 6.91 -10.85 18.12
N PHE A 488 6.07 -9.83 17.99
CA PHE A 488 5.27 -9.58 16.81
C PHE A 488 5.98 -8.52 15.95
N ILE A 489 6.08 -8.77 14.65
CA ILE A 489 6.65 -7.83 13.69
C ILE A 489 5.63 -7.59 12.60
N CYS A 490 5.27 -6.33 12.36
CA CYS A 490 4.23 -5.99 11.40
C CYS A 490 4.67 -4.97 10.35
N ALA A 491 4.02 -5.04 9.20
CA ALA A 491 4.15 -4.08 8.12
C ALA A 491 3.55 -2.72 8.51
N ALA A 492 4.18 -1.61 8.11
CA ALA A 492 3.71 -0.25 8.38
C ALA A 492 2.45 0.12 7.58
N GLY A 493 2.28 -0.46 6.39
CA GLY A 493 1.26 -0.17 5.40
C GLY A 493 1.83 0.41 4.10
N ASN A 494 1.04 0.39 3.03
CA ASN A 494 1.46 0.74 1.67
C ASN A 494 0.66 1.93 1.09
N SER A 495 0.24 2.85 1.94
CA SER A 495 -0.63 3.97 1.57
C SER A 495 0.04 5.34 1.61
N ASP A 496 1.36 5.39 1.84
CA ASP A 496 2.12 6.64 2.00
C ASP A 496 1.45 7.60 3.01
N ASN A 497 0.95 7.05 4.11
CA ASN A 497 0.22 7.78 5.13
C ASN A 497 0.80 7.56 6.53
N ASN A 498 0.40 8.42 7.48
CA ASN A 498 0.70 8.25 8.88
C ASN A 498 -0.22 7.18 9.49
N SER A 499 0.32 5.99 9.77
CA SER A 499 -0.43 4.85 10.29
C SER A 499 -1.14 5.15 11.63
N THR A 500 -0.60 6.05 12.44
CA THR A 500 -1.23 6.48 13.71
C THR A 500 -2.41 7.40 13.45
N PHE A 501 -2.29 8.34 12.53
CA PHE A 501 -3.39 9.24 12.16
C PHE A 501 -4.55 8.47 11.50
N SER A 502 -4.24 7.56 10.59
CA SER A 502 -5.22 6.69 9.91
C SER A 502 -5.72 5.54 10.80
N GLN A 503 -5.19 5.40 12.01
CA GLN A 503 -5.53 4.35 12.98
C GLN A 503 -5.30 2.91 12.46
N THR A 504 -4.37 2.73 11.54
CA THR A 504 -4.08 1.41 10.93
C THR A 504 -3.69 0.39 11.99
N ILE A 505 -4.34 -0.76 12.01
CA ILE A 505 -3.97 -1.90 12.88
C ILE A 505 -3.19 -2.95 12.08
N PRO A 506 -2.19 -3.64 12.70
CA PRO A 506 -1.64 -3.40 14.03
C PRO A 506 -0.57 -2.28 14.07
N SER A 507 -0.21 -1.67 12.94
CA SER A 507 0.94 -0.77 12.80
C SER A 507 0.88 0.49 13.68
N SER A 508 -0.31 0.92 14.10
CA SER A 508 -0.48 2.04 15.03
C SER A 508 -0.43 1.65 16.52
N PHE A 509 -0.25 0.38 16.85
CA PHE A 509 -0.19 -0.06 18.24
C PHE A 509 1.14 0.27 18.90
N VAL A 510 1.09 0.59 20.19
CA VAL A 510 2.26 0.79 21.05
C VAL A 510 2.28 -0.32 22.08
N LEU A 511 3.10 -1.36 21.83
CA LEU A 511 3.29 -2.52 22.69
C LEU A 511 4.78 -2.86 22.76
N SER A 512 5.27 -3.31 23.91
CA SER A 512 6.70 -3.61 24.11
C SER A 512 7.19 -4.86 23.36
N ASN A 513 6.26 -5.67 22.86
CA ASN A 513 6.52 -6.88 22.08
C ASN A 513 6.06 -6.79 20.63
N LEU A 514 5.85 -5.56 20.10
CA LEU A 514 5.47 -5.29 18.72
C LEU A 514 6.47 -4.33 18.07
N LEU A 515 6.97 -4.68 16.90
CA LEU A 515 7.85 -3.85 16.07
C LEU A 515 7.19 -3.60 14.71
N THR A 516 7.00 -2.33 14.36
CA THR A 516 6.45 -1.91 13.06
C THR A 516 7.58 -1.54 12.09
N VAL A 517 7.51 -2.04 10.87
CA VAL A 517 8.57 -1.97 9.86
C VAL A 517 8.11 -1.23 8.61
N GLY A 518 8.85 -0.20 8.21
CA GLY A 518 8.69 0.50 6.94
C GLY A 518 9.47 -0.16 5.80
N ALA A 519 9.24 0.27 4.56
CA ALA A 519 9.89 -0.27 3.38
C ALA A 519 10.86 0.75 2.76
N VAL A 520 12.02 0.23 2.37
CA VAL A 520 13.03 0.92 1.55
C VAL A 520 13.41 0.04 0.36
N ASP A 521 14.09 0.62 -0.63
CA ASP A 521 14.58 -0.10 -1.79
C ASP A 521 15.95 -0.79 -1.56
N GLN A 522 16.53 -1.33 -2.63
CA GLN A 522 17.84 -1.99 -2.59
C GLN A 522 19.00 -1.05 -2.18
N ALA A 523 18.85 0.26 -2.33
CA ALA A 523 19.86 1.25 -1.91
C ALA A 523 19.62 1.78 -0.49
N GLY A 524 18.53 1.35 0.16
CA GLY A 524 18.10 1.84 1.46
C GLY A 524 17.40 3.19 1.40
N ASP A 525 16.96 3.62 0.20
CA ASP A 525 16.15 4.81 0.00
C ASP A 525 14.67 4.47 0.28
N GLU A 526 13.91 5.45 0.78
CA GLU A 526 12.50 5.26 1.17
C GLU A 526 11.62 4.87 -0.03
N ALA A 527 10.89 3.78 0.06
CA ALA A 527 9.94 3.38 -1.00
C ALA A 527 8.73 4.33 -1.05
N SER A 528 8.28 4.65 -2.28
CA SER A 528 7.23 5.66 -2.52
C SER A 528 5.91 5.35 -1.80
N PHE A 529 5.57 4.08 -1.64
CA PHE A 529 4.33 3.61 -1.03
C PHE A 529 4.37 3.48 0.50
N THR A 530 5.56 3.44 1.13
CA THR A 530 5.67 3.06 2.56
C THR A 530 4.94 4.04 3.47
N SER A 531 4.04 3.51 4.30
CA SER A 531 3.43 4.28 5.38
C SER A 531 4.47 4.56 6.48
N TYR A 532 4.21 5.60 7.26
CA TYR A 532 5.12 6.13 8.27
C TYR A 532 4.38 6.48 9.57
N GLY A 533 5.08 7.01 10.54
CA GLY A 533 4.50 7.46 11.81
C GLY A 533 5.38 7.12 13.00
N PRO A 534 5.00 7.55 14.22
CA PRO A 534 5.83 7.40 15.41
C PRO A 534 6.03 5.95 15.86
N THR A 535 5.20 5.03 15.38
CA THR A 535 5.28 3.58 15.67
C THR A 535 6.22 2.83 14.74
N VAL A 536 6.53 3.37 13.55
CA VAL A 536 7.51 2.79 12.62
C VAL A 536 8.90 3.07 13.16
N LYS A 537 9.65 2.02 13.54
CA LYS A 537 10.92 2.15 14.25
C LYS A 537 12.13 1.81 13.39
N VAL A 538 11.96 0.88 12.46
CA VAL A 538 12.99 0.45 11.53
C VAL A 538 12.39 0.26 10.14
N ASP A 539 13.28 0.21 9.15
CA ASP A 539 12.93 -0.01 7.76
C ASP A 539 13.79 -1.15 7.20
N ALA A 540 13.23 -1.92 6.27
CA ALA A 540 13.92 -3.03 5.64
C ALA A 540 13.63 -3.07 4.14
N ASP A 541 14.37 -3.90 3.40
CA ASP A 541 14.12 -4.12 1.98
C ASP A 541 12.68 -4.58 1.76
N GLY A 542 11.94 -3.79 1.01
CA GLY A 542 10.53 -4.02 0.71
C GLY A 542 10.16 -3.69 -0.74
N TYR A 543 11.17 -3.43 -1.61
CA TYR A 543 10.94 -3.07 -3.00
C TYR A 543 11.55 -4.11 -3.94
N GLU A 544 10.73 -4.70 -4.82
CA GLU A 544 11.15 -5.74 -5.79
C GLU A 544 11.85 -6.96 -5.14
N VAL A 545 11.42 -7.31 -3.95
CA VAL A 545 12.01 -8.42 -3.19
C VAL A 545 11.61 -9.75 -3.82
N GLN A 546 12.61 -10.53 -4.24
CA GLN A 546 12.39 -11.83 -4.86
C GLN A 546 12.23 -12.95 -3.82
N SER A 547 11.10 -13.69 -3.89
CA SER A 547 10.86 -14.86 -3.04
C SER A 547 10.05 -15.92 -3.76
N VAL A 548 9.80 -17.04 -3.08
CA VAL A 548 9.02 -18.18 -3.61
C VAL A 548 7.52 -17.96 -3.40
N VAL A 549 6.72 -18.49 -4.31
CA VAL A 549 5.24 -18.57 -4.18
C VAL A 549 4.81 -20.04 -4.17
N PRO A 550 3.54 -20.38 -3.87
CA PRO A 550 3.07 -21.76 -3.88
C PRO A 550 3.46 -22.49 -5.17
N GLY A 551 3.96 -23.73 -5.03
CA GLY A 551 4.50 -24.49 -6.15
C GLY A 551 5.95 -24.20 -6.50
N GLY A 552 6.60 -23.21 -5.86
CA GLY A 552 8.06 -22.97 -5.94
C GLY A 552 8.51 -22.01 -7.02
N ALA A 553 7.62 -21.41 -7.81
CA ALA A 553 7.98 -20.30 -8.69
C ALA A 553 8.52 -19.11 -7.87
N ARG A 554 9.32 -18.27 -8.49
CA ARG A 554 9.89 -17.08 -7.84
C ARG A 554 9.34 -15.83 -8.50
N VAL A 555 8.80 -14.93 -7.67
CA VAL A 555 8.20 -13.66 -8.09
C VAL A 555 8.81 -12.53 -7.28
N ARG A 556 8.92 -11.35 -7.86
CA ARG A 556 9.24 -10.12 -7.14
C ARG A 556 7.95 -9.46 -6.67
N MET A 557 7.96 -9.03 -5.41
CA MET A 557 6.86 -8.26 -4.84
C MET A 557 7.40 -7.05 -4.09
N SER A 558 6.62 -5.96 -4.11
CA SER A 558 6.92 -4.72 -3.38
C SER A 558 5.86 -4.44 -2.33
N GLY A 559 6.28 -4.04 -1.15
CA GLY A 559 5.41 -3.71 -0.01
C GLY A 559 6.15 -3.73 1.31
N THR A 560 5.62 -3.03 2.30
CA THR A 560 6.03 -3.20 3.70
C THR A 560 5.82 -4.64 4.18
N SER A 561 4.98 -5.39 3.45
CA SER A 561 4.78 -6.84 3.60
C SER A 561 6.05 -7.67 3.33
N MET A 562 7.03 -7.15 2.58
CA MET A 562 8.32 -7.79 2.32
C MET A 562 9.39 -7.28 3.30
N ALA A 563 9.29 -6.04 3.74
CA ALA A 563 10.14 -5.45 4.76
C ALA A 563 9.96 -6.12 6.14
N SER A 564 8.72 -6.39 6.55
CA SER A 564 8.40 -7.09 7.80
C SER A 564 9.11 -8.45 7.92
N PRO A 565 9.00 -9.40 6.96
CA PRO A 565 9.66 -10.70 7.06
C PRO A 565 11.19 -10.63 6.94
N ASN A 566 11.79 -9.61 6.34
CA ASN A 566 13.23 -9.34 6.42
C ASN A 566 13.64 -9.05 7.87
N THR A 567 12.84 -8.29 8.59
CA THR A 567 13.07 -8.01 10.02
C THR A 567 12.77 -9.24 10.90
N VAL A 568 11.76 -10.06 10.55
CA VAL A 568 11.51 -11.37 11.19
C VAL A 568 12.70 -12.31 11.02
N ASN A 569 13.31 -12.32 9.83
CA ASN A 569 14.50 -13.10 9.53
C ASN A 569 15.65 -12.72 10.48
N LEU A 570 15.93 -11.42 10.64
CA LEU A 570 16.94 -10.92 11.57
C LEU A 570 16.60 -11.31 13.02
N ALA A 571 15.36 -11.08 13.48
CA ALA A 571 14.92 -11.43 14.83
C ALA A 571 15.10 -12.94 15.09
N ALA A 572 14.71 -13.79 14.14
CA ALA A 572 14.87 -15.25 14.26
C ALA A 572 16.35 -15.68 14.29
N LYS A 573 17.23 -15.01 13.54
CA LYS A 573 18.69 -15.24 13.61
C LYS A 573 19.25 -14.88 14.97
N LEU A 574 18.90 -13.72 15.53
CA LEU A 574 19.33 -13.30 16.87
C LEU A 574 18.89 -14.29 17.94
N ILE A 575 17.62 -14.71 17.92
CA ILE A 575 17.07 -15.69 18.88
C ILE A 575 17.66 -17.09 18.68
N ALA A 576 18.05 -17.47 17.46
CA ALA A 576 18.74 -18.72 17.19
C ALA A 576 20.14 -18.75 17.81
N LEU A 577 20.82 -17.62 17.86
CA LEU A 577 22.14 -17.43 18.48
C LEU A 577 22.05 -17.33 20.01
N ASP A 578 21.03 -16.61 20.54
CA ASP A 578 20.75 -16.57 21.98
C ASP A 578 19.26 -16.77 22.26
N PRO A 579 18.84 -17.99 22.64
CA PRO A 579 17.44 -18.30 22.91
C PRO A 579 16.86 -17.63 24.17
N LYS A 580 17.67 -16.94 24.96
CA LYS A 580 17.24 -16.24 26.20
C LYS A 580 16.75 -14.82 25.90
N LEU A 581 16.99 -14.30 24.71
CA LEU A 581 16.55 -12.96 24.33
C LEU A 581 15.03 -12.81 24.54
N THR A 582 14.63 -11.75 25.22
CA THR A 582 13.22 -11.33 25.29
C THR A 582 12.82 -10.58 24.02
N PRO A 583 11.52 -10.40 23.72
CA PRO A 583 11.07 -9.54 22.63
C PRO A 583 11.68 -8.14 22.69
N GLU A 584 11.66 -7.50 23.84
CA GLU A 584 12.22 -6.15 24.06
C GLU A 584 13.72 -6.09 23.79
N GLN A 585 14.49 -7.09 24.24
CA GLN A 585 15.92 -7.19 23.97
C GLN A 585 16.19 -7.40 22.48
N THR A 586 15.37 -8.20 21.81
CA THR A 586 15.49 -8.44 20.36
C THR A 586 15.18 -7.17 19.58
N ILE A 587 14.09 -6.45 19.90
CA ILE A 587 13.75 -5.16 19.31
C ILE A 587 14.91 -4.17 19.48
N ARG A 588 15.43 -4.06 20.71
CA ARG A 588 16.54 -3.16 21.00
C ARG A 588 17.80 -3.46 20.17
N LEU A 589 18.15 -4.73 19.99
CA LEU A 589 19.30 -5.13 19.15
C LEU A 589 19.08 -4.77 17.67
N ILE A 590 17.84 -4.89 17.19
CA ILE A 590 17.47 -4.50 15.81
C ILE A 590 17.56 -2.99 15.65
N GLU A 591 16.98 -2.21 16.59
CA GLU A 591 17.00 -0.74 16.54
C GLU A 591 18.42 -0.17 16.69
N GLU A 592 19.22 -0.65 17.64
CA GLU A 592 20.61 -0.20 17.86
C GLU A 592 21.55 -0.65 16.72
N GLY A 593 21.25 -1.78 16.08
CA GLY A 593 21.97 -2.26 14.90
C GLY A 593 21.63 -1.48 13.64
N ALA A 594 20.45 -0.88 13.55
CA ALA A 594 19.99 -0.17 12.37
C ALA A 594 20.88 1.04 12.03
N THR A 595 20.94 1.37 10.74
CA THR A 595 21.72 2.49 10.23
C THR A 595 20.80 3.54 9.60
N PRO A 596 21.06 4.84 9.80
CA PRO A 596 20.25 5.87 9.15
C PRO A 596 20.40 5.80 7.62
N SER A 597 19.31 6.09 6.90
CA SER A 597 19.36 6.37 5.46
C SER A 597 20.20 7.62 5.17
N LYS A 598 20.56 7.83 3.90
CA LYS A 598 21.39 8.98 3.48
C LYS A 598 20.79 10.34 3.86
N ASP A 599 19.48 10.43 3.83
CA ASP A 599 18.71 11.63 4.21
C ASP A 599 18.34 11.68 5.71
N GLY A 600 18.64 10.62 6.46
CA GLY A 600 18.39 10.51 7.90
C GLY A 600 16.91 10.27 8.26
N ARG A 601 16.04 10.05 7.28
CA ARG A 601 14.59 9.87 7.51
C ARG A 601 14.21 8.46 7.97
N ARG A 602 15.01 7.46 7.61
CA ARG A 602 14.77 6.04 7.84
C ARG A 602 15.92 5.39 8.60
N HIS A 603 15.60 4.30 9.28
CA HIS A 603 16.55 3.51 10.06
C HIS A 603 16.58 2.08 9.50
N ASN A 604 17.46 1.87 8.52
CA ASN A 604 17.57 0.61 7.78
C ASN A 604 18.20 -0.47 8.66
N ILE A 605 17.54 -1.63 8.82
CA ILE A 605 18.10 -2.76 9.56
C ILE A 605 19.47 -3.16 9.00
N ASP A 606 20.32 -3.68 9.88
CA ASP A 606 21.64 -4.20 9.53
C ASP A 606 21.89 -5.48 10.33
N GLU A 607 21.81 -6.63 9.65
CA GLU A 607 21.95 -7.94 10.30
C GLU A 607 23.34 -8.11 10.90
N GLN A 608 24.41 -7.69 10.18
CA GLN A 608 25.78 -7.86 10.70
C GLN A 608 25.98 -7.07 11.98
N ARG A 609 25.56 -5.80 12.01
CA ARG A 609 25.68 -4.97 13.21
C ARG A 609 24.87 -5.51 14.36
N SER A 610 23.63 -5.94 14.13
CA SER A 610 22.77 -6.50 15.18
C SER A 610 23.37 -7.79 15.77
N VAL A 611 23.94 -8.66 14.93
CA VAL A 611 24.63 -9.89 15.37
C VAL A 611 25.94 -9.58 16.09
N GLU A 612 26.70 -8.56 15.65
CA GLU A 612 27.90 -8.12 16.35
C GLU A 612 27.59 -7.56 17.75
N LEU A 613 26.54 -6.73 17.87
CA LEU A 613 26.06 -6.24 19.17
C LEU A 613 25.68 -7.39 20.12
N LEU A 614 24.94 -8.38 19.61
CA LEU A 614 24.60 -9.57 20.39
C LEU A 614 25.84 -10.31 20.88
N ARG A 615 26.81 -10.58 19.99
CA ARG A 615 28.07 -11.27 20.34
C ARG A 615 28.87 -10.51 21.40
N GLN A 616 28.90 -9.18 21.34
CA GLN A 616 29.56 -8.35 22.37
C GLN A 616 28.88 -8.52 23.75
N ILE A 617 27.55 -8.55 23.79
CA ILE A 617 26.80 -8.78 25.05
C ILE A 617 27.05 -10.20 25.60
N MET A 618 27.08 -11.21 24.75
CA MET A 618 27.32 -12.60 25.16
C MET A 618 28.75 -12.85 25.70
N THR A 619 29.71 -11.98 25.39
CA THR A 619 31.11 -12.09 25.86
C THR A 619 31.38 -11.32 27.17
N GLN A 620 30.44 -10.48 27.60
CA GLN A 620 30.47 -9.76 28.89
C GLN A 620 29.79 -10.61 30.01
#